data_bdd1f45d694892f92df712a63835cb9e
#
_entry.id   bdd1f45d694892f92df712a63835cb9e
#
_cell.length_a   1.000
_cell.length_b   1.000
_cell.length_c   1.000
_cell.angle_alpha   90.00
_cell.angle_beta   90.00
_cell.angle_gamma   90.00
#
_symmetry.space_group_name_H-M   'P 1'
#
loop_
_entity.id
_entity.type
_entity.pdbx_description
1 polymer ?
#
loop_
_entity_poly.entity_id
_entity_poly.type
_entity_poly.pdbx_seq_one_letter_code
_entity_poly.pdbx_strand_id
1 'polypeptide(L)'
;MAVTIKDVAAAAGVSPSTVSRTCKDSPSISRDTKERVRRIMAQLGYEPNFEVEPVEAFSKTIGIILPSSQRDVYENAFHLEIIRGIGQFCNQRRYVNTVITGQDDAEVLDAIQSMVANAQADGFILLYSKKDCPVAAYLRNEGLLHVIVGKAAQSANQTIYIDNDNALAGEEAADYLYEMGHRRIAYFGVSNAMLFSAERKRGYQMSLLKHGITPREEDCVEIDTLNDAYEETLKALLTAPDRPTAMLVSDDILAVVLEQFCDKLGLHVPKDLSIVSFNNSLFSRITSPQLTTMDVNPYQLGMEAASQTINHIENPNLLATKIIVPHRLIPRESCCPPPEV
;
A
#
# COMPACT_ATOMS: atom_id res chain seq x y z
N MET A 1 -12.96 59.18 -0.94
CA MET A 1 -11.68 58.56 -1.38
C MET A 1 -11.49 57.30 -0.58
N ALA A 2 -11.05 56.23 -1.19
CA ALA A 2 -10.79 54.99 -0.46
C ALA A 2 -9.54 55.19 0.45
N VAL A 3 -9.63 54.76 1.69
CA VAL A 3 -8.51 54.82 2.66
C VAL A 3 -7.41 53.87 2.20
N THR A 4 -6.17 54.34 2.21
CA THR A 4 -5.00 53.58 1.80
C THR A 4 -4.13 53.14 2.96
N ILE A 5 -3.24 52.18 2.73
CA ILE A 5 -2.24 51.74 3.72
C ILE A 5 -1.34 52.89 4.20
N LYS A 6 -1.13 53.92 3.34
CA LYS A 6 -0.34 55.09 3.71
C LYS A 6 -1.08 56.02 4.69
N ASP A 7 -2.41 56.09 4.57
CA ASP A 7 -3.24 56.89 5.49
C ASP A 7 -3.27 56.25 6.89
N VAL A 8 -3.38 54.90 6.96
CA VAL A 8 -3.27 54.15 8.20
C VAL A 8 -1.88 54.33 8.84
N ALA A 9 -0.83 54.25 8.03
CA ALA A 9 0.55 54.41 8.51
C ALA A 9 0.79 55.81 9.09
N ALA A 10 0.32 56.85 8.44
CA ALA A 10 0.41 58.22 8.92
C ALA A 10 -0.36 58.42 10.22
N ALA A 11 -1.60 57.95 10.29
CA ALA A 11 -2.44 58.05 11.48
C ALA A 11 -1.91 57.24 12.69
N ALA A 12 -1.30 56.07 12.42
CA ALA A 12 -0.71 55.22 13.45
C ALA A 12 0.73 55.59 13.84
N GLY A 13 1.36 56.54 13.16
CA GLY A 13 2.74 56.97 13.39
C GLY A 13 3.77 55.88 13.13
N VAL A 14 3.54 55.06 12.09
CA VAL A 14 4.42 53.96 11.69
C VAL A 14 4.67 53.96 10.18
N SER A 15 5.60 53.13 9.69
CA SER A 15 5.81 52.97 8.26
C SER A 15 4.70 52.11 7.61
N PRO A 16 4.42 52.30 6.31
CA PRO A 16 3.49 51.42 5.55
C PRO A 16 3.87 49.93 5.63
N SER A 17 5.16 49.63 5.68
CA SER A 17 5.66 48.27 5.86
C SER A 17 5.33 47.69 7.24
N THR A 18 5.28 48.51 8.27
CA THR A 18 4.84 48.13 9.64
C THR A 18 3.35 47.81 9.64
N VAL A 19 2.52 48.58 8.95
CA VAL A 19 1.09 48.29 8.78
C VAL A 19 0.90 46.96 8.03
N SER A 20 1.57 46.76 6.92
CA SER A 20 1.52 45.52 6.16
C SER A 20 1.93 44.30 7.00
N ARG A 21 3.02 44.39 7.76
CA ARG A 21 3.46 43.32 8.67
C ARG A 21 2.49 43.08 9.83
N THR A 22 1.83 44.14 10.32
CA THR A 22 0.78 44.03 11.35
C THR A 22 -0.44 43.29 10.81
N CYS A 23 -0.84 43.58 9.57
CA CYS A 23 -1.92 42.88 8.90
C CYS A 23 -1.63 41.38 8.72
N LYS A 24 -0.37 41.02 8.45
CA LYS A 24 0.11 39.62 8.33
C LYS A 24 0.44 38.98 9.70
N ASP A 25 0.12 39.62 10.79
CA ASP A 25 0.41 39.21 12.18
C ASP A 25 1.87 38.84 12.44
N SER A 26 2.82 39.50 11.74
CA SER A 26 4.25 39.17 11.81
C SER A 26 4.78 39.23 13.25
N PRO A 27 5.57 38.22 13.70
CA PRO A 27 6.18 38.20 15.02
C PRO A 27 7.22 39.32 15.23
N SER A 28 7.69 39.98 14.16
CA SER A 28 8.64 41.07 14.22
C SER A 28 8.05 42.40 14.70
N ILE A 29 6.72 42.52 14.88
CA ILE A 29 6.01 43.72 15.35
C ILE A 29 5.52 43.46 16.77
N SER A 30 5.81 44.41 17.67
CA SER A 30 5.39 44.34 19.08
C SER A 30 3.86 44.32 19.21
N ARG A 31 3.36 43.71 20.28
CA ARG A 31 1.92 43.62 20.58
C ARG A 31 1.24 44.97 20.63
N ASP A 32 1.86 45.93 21.31
CA ASP A 32 1.32 47.29 21.48
C ASP A 32 1.21 48.02 20.12
N THR A 33 2.20 47.84 19.24
CA THR A 33 2.17 48.39 17.89
C THR A 33 1.06 47.75 17.06
N LYS A 34 0.89 46.42 17.15
CA LYS A 34 -0.20 45.70 16.46
C LYS A 34 -1.57 46.21 16.91
N GLU A 35 -1.79 46.37 18.21
CA GLU A 35 -3.06 46.85 18.78
C GLU A 35 -3.37 48.28 18.32
N ARG A 36 -2.36 49.17 18.36
CA ARG A 36 -2.50 50.55 17.89
C ARG A 36 -2.87 50.61 16.41
N VAL A 37 -2.17 49.89 15.54
CA VAL A 37 -2.43 49.88 14.13
C VAL A 37 -3.82 49.30 13.81
N ARG A 38 -4.22 48.20 14.44
CA ARG A 38 -5.56 47.61 14.27
C ARG A 38 -6.69 48.56 14.69
N ARG A 39 -6.50 49.30 15.76
CA ARG A 39 -7.47 50.34 16.21
C ARG A 39 -7.62 51.44 15.18
N ILE A 40 -6.53 51.93 14.60
CA ILE A 40 -6.56 52.98 13.58
C ILE A 40 -7.19 52.46 12.29
N MET A 41 -6.91 51.23 11.90
CA MET A 41 -7.54 50.59 10.75
C MET A 41 -9.07 50.56 10.91
N ALA A 42 -9.56 50.13 12.09
CA ALA A 42 -10.99 50.11 12.38
C ALA A 42 -11.61 51.55 12.39
N GLN A 43 -10.91 52.55 12.93
CA GLN A 43 -11.38 53.91 12.93
C GLN A 43 -11.48 54.55 11.53
N LEU A 44 -10.56 54.23 10.66
CA LEU A 44 -10.52 54.74 9.30
C LEU A 44 -11.35 53.88 8.29
N GLY A 45 -11.88 52.75 8.72
CA GLY A 45 -12.58 51.82 7.84
C GLY A 45 -11.66 51.20 6.78
N TYR A 46 -10.38 51.00 7.13
CA TYR A 46 -9.42 50.38 6.24
C TYR A 46 -9.51 48.87 6.35
N GLU A 47 -9.98 48.23 5.30
CA GLU A 47 -9.90 46.80 5.11
C GLU A 47 -8.65 46.46 4.25
N PRO A 48 -7.68 45.74 4.82
CA PRO A 48 -6.51 45.34 4.03
C PRO A 48 -6.95 44.44 2.90
N ASN A 49 -6.74 44.88 1.66
CA ASN A 49 -6.79 43.98 0.51
C ASN A 49 -5.61 43.01 0.65
N PHE A 50 -5.84 41.90 1.29
CA PHE A 50 -5.00 40.74 1.08
C PHE A 50 -5.38 40.21 -0.31
N GLU A 51 -4.55 40.45 -1.30
CA GLU A 51 -4.38 39.44 -2.33
C GLU A 51 -3.83 38.23 -1.58
N VAL A 52 -4.72 37.37 -1.08
CA VAL A 52 -4.40 35.98 -0.81
C VAL A 52 -3.94 35.52 -2.17
N GLU A 53 -2.62 35.37 -2.37
CA GLU A 53 -2.14 34.59 -3.52
C GLU A 53 -3.02 33.34 -3.52
N PRO A 54 -3.77 33.06 -4.61
CA PRO A 54 -4.62 31.92 -4.62
C PRO A 54 -3.72 30.74 -4.29
N VAL A 55 -3.91 30.12 -3.15
CA VAL A 55 -3.31 28.81 -2.89
C VAL A 55 -3.78 28.00 -4.09
N GLU A 56 -2.86 27.67 -5.00
CA GLU A 56 -3.19 26.86 -6.17
C GLU A 56 -3.98 25.67 -5.64
N ALA A 57 -5.26 25.65 -5.88
CA ALA A 57 -6.15 24.64 -5.37
C ALA A 57 -5.73 23.29 -5.95
N PHE A 58 -5.69 22.27 -5.11
CA PHE A 58 -5.61 20.90 -5.60
C PHE A 58 -6.83 20.69 -6.51
N SER A 59 -6.60 20.55 -7.82
CA SER A 59 -7.67 20.60 -8.81
C SER A 59 -8.10 19.21 -9.30
N LYS A 60 -7.32 18.17 -9.02
CA LYS A 60 -7.52 16.81 -9.53
C LYS A 60 -7.47 15.78 -8.42
N THR A 61 -8.28 14.73 -8.55
CA THR A 61 -8.47 13.71 -7.52
C THR A 61 -8.20 12.32 -8.08
N ILE A 62 -7.47 11.50 -7.31
CA ILE A 62 -7.22 10.09 -7.61
C ILE A 62 -7.99 9.24 -6.59
N GLY A 63 -8.83 8.34 -7.07
CA GLY A 63 -9.49 7.32 -6.26
C GLY A 63 -8.57 6.14 -5.99
N ILE A 64 -8.30 5.81 -4.72
CA ILE A 64 -7.54 4.63 -4.30
C ILE A 64 -8.53 3.56 -3.88
N ILE A 65 -8.59 2.46 -4.61
CA ILE A 65 -9.56 1.38 -4.40
C ILE A 65 -8.87 0.25 -3.64
N LEU A 66 -9.35 -0.03 -2.43
CA LEU A 66 -8.93 -1.17 -1.63
C LEU A 66 -9.75 -2.43 -2.00
N PRO A 67 -9.22 -3.65 -1.75
CA PRO A 67 -10.03 -4.86 -1.91
C PRO A 67 -11.26 -4.79 -0.99
N SER A 68 -12.40 -5.27 -1.49
CA SER A 68 -13.60 -5.40 -0.68
C SER A 68 -13.38 -6.42 0.44
N SER A 69 -13.75 -6.08 1.68
CA SER A 69 -13.62 -6.98 2.82
C SER A 69 -14.55 -6.56 3.96
N GLN A 70 -15.13 -7.55 4.62
CA GLN A 70 -15.98 -7.33 5.80
C GLN A 70 -15.19 -6.99 7.07
N ARG A 71 -13.89 -7.26 7.15
CA ARG A 71 -13.09 -7.09 8.39
C ARG A 71 -11.67 -6.54 8.22
N ASP A 72 -10.89 -6.90 7.20
CA ASP A 72 -9.42 -6.90 7.37
C ASP A 72 -8.62 -5.96 6.47
N VAL A 73 -9.26 -5.13 5.63
CA VAL A 73 -8.54 -4.29 4.64
C VAL A 73 -7.71 -3.20 5.32
N TYR A 74 -8.20 -2.68 6.44
CA TYR A 74 -7.51 -1.62 7.20
C TYR A 74 -6.37 -2.15 8.08
N GLU A 75 -6.35 -3.45 8.35
CA GLU A 75 -5.33 -4.08 9.20
C GLU A 75 -4.08 -4.46 8.40
N ASN A 76 -4.15 -4.47 7.07
CA ASN A 76 -3.01 -4.83 6.25
C ASN A 76 -2.04 -3.66 6.08
N ALA A 77 -0.96 -3.69 6.86
CA ALA A 77 0.11 -2.70 6.83
C ALA A 77 0.73 -2.52 5.42
N PHE A 78 0.63 -3.51 4.53
CA PHE A 78 1.06 -3.42 3.14
C PHE A 78 0.29 -2.33 2.37
N HIS A 79 -1.03 -2.30 2.49
CA HIS A 79 -1.85 -1.27 1.84
C HIS A 79 -1.56 0.13 2.39
N LEU A 80 -1.33 0.26 3.71
CA LEU A 80 -1.00 1.56 4.32
C LEU A 80 0.31 2.14 3.77
N GLU A 81 1.33 1.31 3.56
CA GLU A 81 2.59 1.76 2.98
C GLU A 81 2.44 2.17 1.51
N ILE A 82 1.62 1.48 0.72
CA ILE A 82 1.29 1.88 -0.65
C ILE A 82 0.56 3.23 -0.65
N ILE A 83 -0.48 3.38 0.19
CA ILE A 83 -1.24 4.64 0.31
C ILE A 83 -0.31 5.79 0.72
N ARG A 84 0.65 5.55 1.62
CA ARG A 84 1.66 6.54 2.01
C ARG A 84 2.52 6.97 0.81
N GLY A 85 2.94 6.03 -0.03
CA GLY A 85 3.68 6.31 -1.26
C GLY A 85 2.84 7.13 -2.26
N ILE A 86 1.59 6.71 -2.49
CA ILE A 86 0.65 7.44 -3.37
C ILE A 86 0.46 8.87 -2.84
N GLY A 87 0.14 9.02 -1.55
CA GLY A 87 -0.11 10.32 -0.94
C GLY A 87 1.08 11.27 -1.05
N GLN A 88 2.29 10.76 -0.87
CA GLN A 88 3.50 11.59 -1.02
C GLN A 88 3.66 12.10 -2.45
N PHE A 89 3.49 11.24 -3.46
CA PHE A 89 3.62 11.64 -4.86
C PHE A 89 2.49 12.61 -5.27
N CYS A 90 1.25 12.32 -4.87
CA CYS A 90 0.10 13.20 -5.09
C CYS A 90 0.34 14.61 -4.52
N ASN A 91 0.82 14.70 -3.28
CA ASN A 91 1.13 15.98 -2.63
C ASN A 91 2.20 16.78 -3.40
N GLN A 92 3.25 16.13 -3.91
CA GLN A 92 4.28 16.77 -4.73
C GLN A 92 3.72 17.36 -6.04
N ARG A 93 2.72 16.71 -6.62
CA ARG A 93 2.09 17.07 -7.90
C ARG A 93 0.78 17.84 -7.72
N ARG A 94 0.42 18.21 -6.49
CA ARG A 94 -0.81 18.94 -6.15
C ARG A 94 -2.11 18.21 -6.55
N TYR A 95 -2.12 16.89 -6.35
CA TYR A 95 -3.30 16.03 -6.49
C TYR A 95 -3.86 15.66 -5.12
N VAL A 96 -5.17 15.55 -5.00
CA VAL A 96 -5.85 14.93 -3.84
C VAL A 96 -5.97 13.44 -4.08
N ASN A 97 -5.94 12.64 -3.03
CA ASN A 97 -6.33 11.24 -3.11
C ASN A 97 -7.48 10.94 -2.14
N THR A 98 -8.38 10.04 -2.56
CA THR A 98 -9.54 9.58 -1.78
C THR A 98 -9.53 8.07 -1.75
N VAL A 99 -9.67 7.49 -0.57
CA VAL A 99 -9.72 6.03 -0.40
C VAL A 99 -11.17 5.55 -0.56
N ILE A 100 -11.35 4.54 -1.39
CA ILE A 100 -12.64 3.89 -1.69
C ILE A 100 -12.60 2.49 -1.12
N THR A 101 -13.57 2.16 -0.27
CA THR A 101 -13.70 0.87 0.40
C THR A 101 -15.16 0.43 0.39
N GLY A 102 -15.41 -0.86 0.57
CA GLY A 102 -16.74 -1.43 0.70
C GLY A 102 -16.68 -2.81 1.33
N GLN A 103 -17.79 -3.29 1.84
CA GLN A 103 -17.89 -4.65 2.41
C GLN A 103 -17.85 -5.72 1.32
N ASP A 104 -18.29 -5.38 0.12
CA ASP A 104 -18.27 -6.22 -1.07
C ASP A 104 -17.96 -5.41 -2.35
N ASP A 105 -17.79 -6.11 -3.46
CA ASP A 105 -17.52 -5.49 -4.75
C ASP A 105 -18.67 -4.60 -5.25
N ALA A 106 -19.91 -4.83 -4.80
CA ALA A 106 -21.07 -4.03 -5.21
C ALA A 106 -21.05 -2.65 -4.53
N GLU A 107 -20.75 -2.56 -3.24
CA GLU A 107 -20.58 -1.28 -2.53
C GLU A 107 -19.42 -0.46 -3.11
N VAL A 108 -18.30 -1.13 -3.44
CA VAL A 108 -17.15 -0.47 -4.07
C VAL A 108 -17.54 0.10 -5.44
N LEU A 109 -18.29 -0.66 -6.25
CA LEU A 109 -18.77 -0.21 -7.56
C LEU A 109 -19.74 0.97 -7.45
N ASP A 110 -20.67 0.95 -6.50
CA ASP A 110 -21.62 2.05 -6.26
C ASP A 110 -20.89 3.34 -5.89
N ALA A 111 -19.91 3.26 -5.01
CA ALA A 111 -19.05 4.40 -4.65
C ALA A 111 -18.28 4.96 -5.87
N ILE A 112 -17.69 4.09 -6.69
CA ILE A 112 -16.98 4.51 -7.91
C ILE A 112 -17.96 5.18 -8.89
N GLN A 113 -19.13 4.59 -9.14
CA GLN A 113 -20.15 5.13 -10.02
C GLN A 113 -20.61 6.52 -9.56
N SER A 114 -20.81 6.69 -8.27
CA SER A 114 -21.17 8.00 -7.68
C SER A 114 -20.07 9.04 -7.91
N MET A 115 -18.79 8.68 -7.70
CA MET A 115 -17.67 9.58 -7.94
C MET A 115 -17.55 9.97 -9.42
N VAL A 116 -17.73 9.02 -10.33
CA VAL A 116 -17.68 9.25 -11.78
C VAL A 116 -18.83 10.15 -12.22
N ALA A 117 -20.06 9.89 -11.76
CA ALA A 117 -21.25 10.69 -12.10
C ALA A 117 -21.12 12.15 -11.64
N ASN A 118 -20.40 12.41 -10.56
CA ASN A 118 -20.17 13.75 -10.02
C ASN A 118 -18.83 14.37 -10.44
N ALA A 119 -18.09 13.75 -11.37
CA ALA A 119 -16.78 14.20 -11.84
C ALA A 119 -15.78 14.44 -10.67
N GLN A 120 -15.79 13.56 -9.66
CA GLN A 120 -14.99 13.68 -8.44
C GLN A 120 -13.66 12.92 -8.50
N ALA A 121 -13.36 12.21 -9.60
CA ALA A 121 -12.09 11.51 -9.77
C ALA A 121 -11.62 11.61 -11.23
N ASP A 122 -10.34 11.89 -11.41
CA ASP A 122 -9.65 11.98 -12.70
C ASP A 122 -8.97 10.65 -13.08
N GLY A 123 -8.78 9.76 -12.14
CA GLY A 123 -8.20 8.43 -12.34
C GLY A 123 -8.30 7.58 -11.07
N PHE A 124 -8.04 6.29 -11.22
CA PHE A 124 -8.16 5.31 -10.14
C PHE A 124 -6.90 4.45 -9.99
N ILE A 125 -6.60 4.03 -8.77
CA ILE A 125 -5.54 3.07 -8.45
C ILE A 125 -6.16 1.91 -7.67
N LEU A 126 -6.12 0.70 -8.24
CA LEU A 126 -6.55 -0.52 -7.56
C LEU A 126 -5.37 -1.10 -6.79
N LEU A 127 -5.50 -1.30 -5.48
CA LEU A 127 -4.44 -1.88 -4.64
C LEU A 127 -4.49 -3.40 -4.56
N TYR A 128 -5.13 -4.04 -5.51
CA TYR A 128 -5.22 -5.50 -5.61
C TYR A 128 -5.37 -5.98 -7.04
N SER A 129 -5.00 -7.22 -7.26
CA SER A 129 -5.19 -7.92 -8.52
C SER A 129 -5.82 -9.29 -8.28
N LYS A 130 -7.03 -9.46 -8.81
CA LYS A 130 -7.86 -10.65 -8.65
C LYS A 130 -8.22 -11.20 -10.03
N LYS A 131 -8.29 -12.53 -10.15
CA LYS A 131 -8.51 -13.20 -11.45
C LYS A 131 -9.80 -12.75 -12.14
N ASP A 132 -10.88 -12.68 -11.39
CA ASP A 132 -12.20 -12.22 -11.86
C ASP A 132 -12.61 -11.00 -11.01
N CYS A 133 -12.13 -9.81 -11.40
CA CYS A 133 -12.37 -8.57 -10.67
C CYS A 133 -13.46 -7.72 -11.34
N PRO A 134 -14.68 -7.65 -10.78
CA PRO A 134 -15.77 -6.84 -11.33
C PRO A 134 -15.42 -5.35 -11.40
N VAL A 135 -14.67 -4.84 -10.40
CA VAL A 135 -14.24 -3.44 -10.33
C VAL A 135 -13.30 -3.10 -11.49
N ALA A 136 -12.26 -3.92 -11.71
CA ALA A 136 -11.35 -3.72 -12.85
C ALA A 136 -12.07 -3.86 -14.20
N ALA A 137 -13.03 -4.79 -14.30
CA ALA A 137 -13.85 -4.94 -15.50
C ALA A 137 -14.71 -3.69 -15.77
N TYR A 138 -15.35 -3.13 -14.75
CA TYR A 138 -16.13 -1.90 -14.85
C TYR A 138 -15.26 -0.73 -15.31
N LEU A 139 -14.15 -0.45 -14.63
CA LEU A 139 -13.26 0.66 -14.99
C LEU A 139 -12.77 0.58 -16.44
N ARG A 140 -12.42 -0.62 -16.89
CA ARG A 140 -12.02 -0.87 -18.28
C ARG A 140 -13.15 -0.66 -19.29
N ASN A 141 -14.36 -1.18 -19.00
CA ASN A 141 -15.50 -1.10 -19.92
C ASN A 141 -16.00 0.33 -20.08
N GLU A 142 -15.96 1.14 -19.02
CA GLU A 142 -16.29 2.57 -19.04
C GLU A 142 -15.14 3.45 -19.57
N GLY A 143 -13.99 2.87 -19.94
CA GLY A 143 -12.83 3.62 -20.42
C GLY A 143 -12.21 4.55 -19.38
N LEU A 144 -12.40 4.27 -18.10
CA LEU A 144 -11.86 5.07 -17.01
C LEU A 144 -10.38 4.79 -16.81
N LEU A 145 -9.59 5.85 -16.67
CA LEU A 145 -8.17 5.71 -16.39
C LEU A 145 -7.97 5.00 -15.07
N HIS A 146 -7.25 3.88 -15.10
CA HIS A 146 -6.91 3.14 -13.91
C HIS A 146 -5.55 2.47 -13.99
N VAL A 147 -4.88 2.38 -12.85
CA VAL A 147 -3.63 1.68 -12.63
C VAL A 147 -3.86 0.56 -11.62
N ILE A 148 -3.29 -0.61 -11.86
CA ILE A 148 -3.39 -1.76 -10.94
C ILE A 148 -2.06 -1.92 -10.21
N VAL A 149 -2.08 -1.98 -8.88
CA VAL A 149 -0.97 -2.51 -8.09
C VAL A 149 -1.13 -4.02 -7.99
N GLY A 150 -0.22 -4.72 -8.65
CA GLY A 150 -0.31 -6.14 -8.98
C GLY A 150 -0.47 -6.35 -10.48
N LYS A 151 -0.34 -7.58 -10.94
CA LYS A 151 -0.40 -7.94 -12.35
C LYS A 151 -1.82 -7.83 -12.92
N ALA A 152 -1.96 -7.30 -14.12
CA ALA A 152 -3.25 -7.29 -14.80
C ALA A 152 -3.69 -8.70 -15.20
N ALA A 153 -4.85 -9.15 -14.71
CA ALA A 153 -5.41 -10.47 -15.00
C ALA A 153 -5.88 -10.60 -16.46
N GLN A 154 -6.40 -9.50 -17.02
CA GLN A 154 -6.93 -9.42 -18.37
C GLN A 154 -6.39 -8.20 -19.09
N SER A 155 -6.37 -8.24 -20.43
CA SER A 155 -5.96 -7.10 -21.27
C SER A 155 -4.62 -6.47 -20.87
N ALA A 156 -3.65 -7.28 -20.43
CA ALA A 156 -2.39 -6.85 -19.87
C ALA A 156 -1.57 -5.88 -20.77
N ASN A 157 -1.79 -5.88 -22.08
CA ASN A 157 -1.13 -4.94 -23.00
C ASN A 157 -1.83 -3.58 -23.11
N GLN A 158 -3.01 -3.45 -22.52
CA GLN A 158 -3.81 -2.22 -22.51
C GLN A 158 -4.00 -1.67 -21.10
N THR A 159 -3.52 -2.39 -20.07
CA THR A 159 -3.66 -2.02 -18.67
C THR A 159 -2.33 -1.56 -18.10
N ILE A 160 -2.33 -0.42 -17.45
CA ILE A 160 -1.19 0.08 -16.69
C ILE A 160 -1.14 -0.68 -15.37
N TYR A 161 0.00 -1.31 -15.08
CA TYR A 161 0.16 -1.97 -13.79
C TYR A 161 1.57 -1.87 -13.23
N ILE A 162 1.63 -1.83 -11.91
CA ILE A 162 2.86 -1.79 -11.13
C ILE A 162 2.88 -3.04 -10.26
N ASP A 163 3.90 -3.86 -10.37
CA ASP A 163 3.98 -5.14 -9.66
C ASP A 163 5.42 -5.45 -9.24
N ASN A 164 5.60 -6.52 -8.51
CA ASN A 164 6.88 -7.20 -8.32
C ASN A 164 6.95 -8.43 -9.22
N ASP A 165 8.14 -8.97 -9.45
CA ASP A 165 8.24 -10.34 -9.96
C ASP A 165 7.94 -11.32 -8.82
N ASN A 166 6.65 -11.57 -8.57
CA ASN A 166 6.20 -12.43 -7.48
C ASN A 166 6.63 -13.89 -7.67
N ALA A 167 6.80 -14.35 -8.92
CA ALA A 167 7.29 -15.69 -9.18
C ALA A 167 8.76 -15.82 -8.83
N LEU A 168 9.60 -14.87 -9.25
CA LEU A 168 11.01 -14.82 -8.87
C LEU A 168 11.17 -14.68 -7.35
N ALA A 169 10.38 -13.82 -6.72
CA ALA A 169 10.40 -13.65 -5.27
C ALA A 169 10.04 -14.94 -4.50
N GLY A 170 9.06 -15.70 -5.01
CA GLY A 170 8.71 -17.01 -4.47
C GLY A 170 9.81 -18.06 -4.67
N GLU A 171 10.47 -18.04 -5.84
CA GLU A 171 11.61 -18.93 -6.14
C GLU A 171 12.79 -18.63 -5.21
N GLU A 172 13.21 -17.36 -5.10
CA GLU A 172 14.32 -16.95 -4.25
C GLU A 172 14.07 -17.23 -2.76
N ALA A 173 12.84 -17.05 -2.29
CA ALA A 173 12.47 -17.36 -0.91
C ALA A 173 12.54 -18.87 -0.61
N ALA A 174 12.14 -19.72 -1.56
CA ALA A 174 12.24 -21.16 -1.42
C ALA A 174 13.69 -21.66 -1.59
N ASP A 175 14.45 -21.07 -2.51
CA ASP A 175 15.89 -21.34 -2.67
C ASP A 175 16.64 -21.05 -1.37
N TYR A 176 16.37 -19.95 -0.70
CA TYR A 176 16.96 -19.60 0.59
C TYR A 176 16.73 -20.70 1.65
N LEU A 177 15.52 -21.22 1.75
CA LEU A 177 15.21 -22.33 2.67
C LEU A 177 15.94 -23.64 2.26
N TYR A 178 15.98 -23.91 0.96
CA TYR A 178 16.70 -25.08 0.45
C TYR A 178 18.21 -24.99 0.74
N GLU A 179 18.82 -23.83 0.55
CA GLU A 179 20.25 -23.57 0.84
C GLU A 179 20.58 -23.73 2.32
N MET A 180 19.63 -23.41 3.23
CA MET A 180 19.76 -23.68 4.66
C MET A 180 19.72 -25.17 5.02
N GLY A 181 19.36 -26.05 4.07
CA GLY A 181 19.33 -27.49 4.26
C GLY A 181 17.92 -28.10 4.31
N HIS A 182 16.86 -27.30 4.26
CA HIS A 182 15.49 -27.83 4.22
C HIS A 182 15.23 -28.60 2.93
N ARG A 183 14.54 -29.72 3.04
CA ARG A 183 14.20 -30.59 1.90
C ARG A 183 12.70 -30.80 1.74
N ARG A 184 11.94 -30.75 2.84
CA ARG A 184 10.48 -30.66 2.81
C ARG A 184 10.07 -29.27 3.27
N ILE A 185 9.70 -28.45 2.28
CA ILE A 185 9.27 -27.07 2.43
C ILE A 185 7.80 -27.03 2.03
N ALA A 186 6.93 -26.45 2.84
CA ALA A 186 5.51 -26.27 2.54
C ALA A 186 5.19 -24.81 2.16
N TYR A 187 4.01 -24.60 1.61
CA TYR A 187 3.48 -23.28 1.26
C TYR A 187 2.17 -23.01 2.02
N PHE A 188 2.05 -21.83 2.62
CA PHE A 188 0.80 -21.34 3.21
C PHE A 188 0.44 -19.96 2.64
N GLY A 189 -0.73 -19.84 2.03
CA GLY A 189 -1.08 -18.60 1.36
C GLY A 189 -2.57 -18.36 1.21
N VAL A 190 -2.90 -17.15 0.77
CA VAL A 190 -4.27 -16.83 0.34
C VAL A 190 -4.57 -17.52 -0.99
N SER A 191 -5.86 -17.69 -1.26
CA SER A 191 -6.38 -18.35 -2.46
C SER A 191 -5.71 -17.88 -3.75
N ASN A 192 -5.53 -18.79 -4.69
CA ASN A 192 -5.05 -18.56 -6.06
C ASN A 192 -5.92 -17.59 -6.90
N ALA A 193 -7.05 -17.13 -6.39
CA ALA A 193 -7.81 -16.04 -6.97
C ALA A 193 -7.01 -14.73 -6.94
N MET A 194 -6.16 -14.55 -5.91
CA MET A 194 -5.23 -13.42 -5.79
C MET A 194 -3.95 -13.72 -6.57
N LEU A 195 -3.68 -12.94 -7.62
CA LEU A 195 -2.60 -13.24 -8.57
C LEU A 195 -1.21 -13.25 -7.92
N PHE A 196 -0.94 -12.37 -6.95
CA PHE A 196 0.36 -12.37 -6.26
C PHE A 196 0.62 -13.69 -5.52
N SER A 197 -0.41 -14.27 -4.86
CA SER A 197 -0.28 -15.54 -4.15
C SER A 197 -0.06 -16.70 -5.11
N ALA A 198 -0.83 -16.76 -6.20
CA ALA A 198 -0.65 -17.76 -7.24
C ALA A 198 0.76 -17.73 -7.86
N GLU A 199 1.33 -16.54 -8.08
CA GLU A 199 2.69 -16.41 -8.63
C GLU A 199 3.76 -16.74 -7.59
N ARG A 200 3.63 -16.36 -6.32
CA ARG A 200 4.54 -16.77 -5.23
C ARG A 200 4.56 -18.28 -5.06
N LYS A 201 3.37 -18.92 -5.07
CA LYS A 201 3.25 -20.38 -5.05
C LYS A 201 3.94 -21.03 -6.26
N ARG A 202 3.73 -20.46 -7.45
CA ARG A 202 4.40 -20.95 -8.67
C ARG A 202 5.92 -20.87 -8.54
N GLY A 203 6.47 -19.75 -8.04
CA GLY A 203 7.91 -19.58 -7.80
C GLY A 203 8.45 -20.61 -6.81
N TYR A 204 7.74 -20.82 -5.69
CA TYR A 204 8.05 -21.87 -4.73
C TYR A 204 8.13 -23.26 -5.39
N GLN A 205 7.13 -23.62 -6.22
CA GLN A 205 7.12 -24.89 -6.93
C GLN A 205 8.28 -25.01 -7.96
N MET A 206 8.60 -23.91 -8.65
CA MET A 206 9.73 -23.86 -9.58
C MET A 206 11.08 -24.10 -8.87
N SER A 207 11.29 -23.49 -7.70
CA SER A 207 12.48 -23.75 -6.88
C SER A 207 12.59 -25.23 -6.49
N LEU A 208 11.50 -25.85 -5.99
CA LEU A 208 11.53 -27.27 -5.63
C LEU A 208 11.92 -28.14 -6.83
N LEU A 209 11.30 -27.92 -8.00
CA LEU A 209 11.62 -28.66 -9.23
C LEU A 209 13.07 -28.47 -9.68
N LYS A 210 13.59 -27.25 -9.62
CA LYS A 210 14.99 -26.91 -9.91
C LYS A 210 15.97 -27.71 -9.05
N HIS A 211 15.60 -27.99 -7.82
CA HIS A 211 16.39 -28.78 -6.86
C HIS A 211 16.04 -30.28 -6.85
N GLY A 212 15.27 -30.76 -7.83
CA GLY A 212 14.92 -32.18 -7.95
C GLY A 212 13.87 -32.67 -6.94
N ILE A 213 13.16 -31.74 -6.28
CA ILE A 213 12.09 -32.06 -5.34
C ILE A 213 10.74 -31.93 -6.06
N THR A 214 9.93 -32.98 -6.06
CA THR A 214 8.57 -32.90 -6.62
C THR A 214 7.64 -32.18 -5.65
N PRO A 215 7.00 -31.05 -6.05
CA PRO A 215 6.01 -30.37 -5.22
C PRO A 215 4.82 -31.31 -4.93
N ARG A 216 4.34 -31.29 -3.68
CA ARG A 216 3.17 -32.07 -3.24
C ARG A 216 2.00 -31.14 -3.03
N GLU A 217 0.80 -31.54 -3.43
CA GLU A 217 -0.40 -30.73 -3.19
C GLU A 217 -0.72 -30.60 -1.70
N GLU A 218 -0.52 -31.67 -0.93
CA GLU A 218 -0.72 -31.66 0.51
C GLU A 218 0.21 -30.70 1.29
N ASP A 219 1.33 -30.27 0.70
CA ASP A 219 2.24 -29.31 1.28
C ASP A 219 1.81 -27.85 0.95
N CYS A 220 0.71 -27.65 0.24
CA CYS A 220 0.17 -26.34 -0.11
C CYS A 220 -1.17 -26.10 0.59
N VAL A 221 -1.17 -25.24 1.58
CA VAL A 221 -2.40 -24.82 2.29
C VAL A 221 -2.79 -23.44 1.78
N GLU A 222 -3.98 -23.32 1.22
CA GLU A 222 -4.51 -22.06 0.70
C GLU A 222 -5.84 -21.74 1.38
N ILE A 223 -6.04 -20.46 1.71
CA ILE A 223 -7.23 -20.00 2.41
C ILE A 223 -7.87 -18.82 1.69
N ASP A 224 -9.18 -18.77 1.66
CA ASP A 224 -9.94 -17.62 1.17
C ASP A 224 -10.15 -16.58 2.26
N THR A 225 -10.35 -17.03 3.49
CA THR A 225 -10.58 -16.20 4.68
C THR A 225 -9.97 -16.87 5.91
N LEU A 226 -9.59 -16.06 6.91
CA LEU A 226 -9.17 -16.55 8.22
C LEU A 226 -10.38 -17.12 8.98
N ASN A 227 -10.69 -18.37 8.74
CA ASN A 227 -11.72 -19.15 9.45
C ASN A 227 -11.11 -20.45 9.99
N ASP A 228 -11.79 -21.15 10.88
CA ASP A 228 -11.23 -22.33 11.58
C ASP A 228 -10.92 -23.53 10.66
N ALA A 229 -11.39 -23.53 9.43
CA ALA A 229 -11.22 -24.67 8.51
C ALA A 229 -9.75 -24.95 8.11
N TYR A 230 -8.91 -23.89 8.05
CA TYR A 230 -7.48 -24.06 7.72
C TYR A 230 -6.70 -24.69 8.90
N GLU A 231 -7.14 -24.50 10.13
CA GLU A 231 -6.42 -24.99 11.33
C GLU A 231 -6.31 -26.52 11.33
N GLU A 232 -7.36 -27.24 10.88
CA GLU A 232 -7.31 -28.71 10.80
C GLU A 232 -6.32 -29.17 9.74
N THR A 233 -6.27 -28.51 8.59
CA THR A 233 -5.32 -28.82 7.52
C THR A 233 -3.88 -28.55 7.95
N LEU A 234 -3.61 -27.38 8.55
CA LEU A 234 -2.29 -27.06 9.10
C LEU A 234 -1.88 -28.01 10.21
N LYS A 235 -2.80 -28.38 11.10
CA LYS A 235 -2.54 -29.35 12.17
C LYS A 235 -2.14 -30.70 11.59
N ALA A 236 -2.90 -31.23 10.64
CA ALA A 236 -2.57 -32.49 10.00
C ALA A 236 -1.18 -32.47 9.34
N LEU A 237 -0.85 -31.37 8.63
CA LEU A 237 0.44 -31.18 7.98
C LEU A 237 1.60 -31.07 8.99
N LEU A 238 1.45 -30.27 10.04
CA LEU A 238 2.51 -29.96 11.00
C LEU A 238 2.72 -31.03 12.08
N THR A 239 1.75 -31.94 12.29
CA THR A 239 1.88 -33.06 13.24
C THR A 239 2.18 -34.41 12.57
N ALA A 240 2.29 -34.44 11.24
CA ALA A 240 2.68 -35.64 10.50
C ALA A 240 4.11 -36.11 10.88
N PRO A 241 4.38 -37.45 10.91
CA PRO A 241 5.72 -37.94 11.22
C PRO A 241 6.84 -37.38 10.31
N ASP A 242 6.51 -37.15 9.05
CA ASP A 242 7.41 -36.59 8.05
C ASP A 242 7.09 -35.09 7.74
N ARG A 243 6.62 -34.32 8.74
CA ARG A 243 6.20 -32.94 8.60
C ARG A 243 7.23 -32.04 7.92
N PRO A 244 6.83 -30.94 7.24
CA PRO A 244 7.77 -29.95 6.71
C PRO A 244 8.58 -29.31 7.85
N THR A 245 9.83 -29.00 7.56
CA THR A 245 10.74 -28.29 8.50
C THR A 245 10.85 -26.80 8.17
N ALA A 246 10.26 -26.39 7.05
CA ALA A 246 10.15 -24.97 6.67
C ALA A 246 8.85 -24.70 5.94
N MET A 247 8.38 -23.46 6.02
CA MET A 247 7.18 -23.00 5.33
C MET A 247 7.39 -21.63 4.71
N LEU A 248 7.03 -21.50 3.43
CA LEU A 248 6.92 -20.25 2.73
C LEU A 248 5.50 -19.73 2.90
N VAL A 249 5.33 -18.52 3.43
CA VAL A 249 4.02 -17.94 3.76
C VAL A 249 3.77 -16.71 2.90
N SER A 250 2.60 -16.60 2.27
CA SER A 250 2.32 -15.60 1.24
C SER A 250 2.36 -14.14 1.71
N ASP A 251 2.22 -13.88 3.02
CA ASP A 251 2.35 -12.55 3.63
C ASP A 251 2.66 -12.61 5.12
N ASP A 252 3.05 -11.46 5.69
CA ASP A 252 3.45 -11.37 7.10
C ASP A 252 2.30 -11.62 8.08
N ILE A 253 1.05 -11.30 7.72
CA ILE A 253 -0.12 -11.52 8.60
C ILE A 253 -0.37 -13.01 8.77
N LEU A 254 -0.38 -13.74 7.67
CA LEU A 254 -0.50 -15.20 7.72
C LEU A 254 0.68 -15.85 8.46
N ALA A 255 1.89 -15.28 8.35
CA ALA A 255 3.03 -15.77 9.08
C ALA A 255 2.87 -15.60 10.60
N VAL A 256 2.31 -14.47 11.06
CA VAL A 256 1.96 -14.27 12.49
C VAL A 256 0.91 -15.30 12.96
N VAL A 257 -0.11 -15.52 12.13
CA VAL A 257 -1.13 -16.54 12.41
C VAL A 257 -0.50 -17.93 12.51
N LEU A 258 0.43 -18.26 11.62
CA LEU A 258 1.16 -19.54 11.65
C LEU A 258 2.04 -19.66 12.89
N GLU A 259 2.76 -18.62 13.30
CA GLU A 259 3.56 -18.61 14.54
C GLU A 259 2.68 -18.91 15.76
N GLN A 260 1.54 -18.20 15.89
CA GLN A 260 0.59 -18.46 16.97
C GLN A 260 0.01 -19.87 16.92
N PHE A 261 -0.19 -20.42 15.74
CA PHE A 261 -0.66 -21.78 15.58
C PHE A 261 0.41 -22.81 15.95
N CYS A 262 1.67 -22.57 15.61
CA CYS A 262 2.80 -23.39 16.06
C CYS A 262 2.88 -23.43 17.59
N ASP A 263 2.76 -22.28 18.25
CA ASP A 263 2.76 -22.22 19.72
C ASP A 263 1.64 -23.06 20.34
N LYS A 264 0.42 -23.04 19.79
CA LYS A 264 -0.70 -23.91 20.22
C LYS A 264 -0.38 -25.39 20.08
N LEU A 265 0.44 -25.77 19.09
CA LEU A 265 0.88 -27.16 18.85
C LEU A 265 2.15 -27.54 19.64
N GLY A 266 2.77 -26.60 20.36
CA GLY A 266 4.05 -26.78 21.02
C GLY A 266 5.24 -26.89 20.10
N LEU A 267 5.13 -26.33 18.88
CA LEU A 267 6.21 -26.22 17.89
C LEU A 267 6.90 -24.87 18.03
N HIS A 268 8.22 -24.87 18.02
CA HIS A 268 9.01 -23.65 18.17
C HIS A 268 9.56 -23.14 16.82
N VAL A 269 9.26 -21.90 16.49
CA VAL A 269 9.89 -21.19 15.37
C VAL A 269 11.19 -20.54 15.91
N PRO A 270 12.35 -20.71 15.25
CA PRO A 270 12.58 -21.47 14.01
C PRO A 270 12.97 -22.95 14.22
N LYS A 271 13.14 -23.44 15.44
CA LYS A 271 13.76 -24.75 15.74
C LYS A 271 13.03 -25.92 15.11
N ASP A 272 11.70 -25.91 15.20
CA ASP A 272 10.84 -26.97 14.67
C ASP A 272 10.30 -26.65 13.29
N LEU A 273 10.13 -25.36 12.96
CA LEU A 273 9.64 -24.88 11.69
C LEU A 273 10.28 -23.52 11.35
N SER A 274 11.03 -23.46 10.27
CA SER A 274 11.49 -22.19 9.70
C SER A 274 10.39 -21.52 8.87
N ILE A 275 10.26 -20.19 8.96
CA ILE A 275 9.23 -19.40 8.26
C ILE A 275 9.88 -18.29 7.46
N VAL A 276 9.56 -18.21 6.15
CA VAL A 276 9.81 -17.05 5.30
C VAL A 276 8.48 -16.46 4.87
N SER A 277 8.30 -15.16 5.06
CA SER A 277 7.10 -14.41 4.69
C SER A 277 7.35 -13.37 3.60
N PHE A 278 6.35 -12.51 3.34
CA PHE A 278 6.44 -11.41 2.38
C PHE A 278 5.90 -10.11 2.97
N ASN A 279 6.34 -9.00 2.41
CA ASN A 279 5.93 -7.60 2.56
C ASN A 279 6.83 -6.76 3.47
N ASN A 280 7.64 -7.35 4.36
CA ASN A 280 8.49 -6.63 5.33
C ASN A 280 7.71 -5.57 6.12
N SER A 281 6.49 -5.90 6.49
CA SER A 281 5.59 -5.02 7.24
C SER A 281 6.05 -4.83 8.69
N LEU A 282 5.32 -4.00 9.45
CA LEU A 282 5.56 -3.85 10.88
C LEU A 282 5.48 -5.21 11.62
N PHE A 283 4.57 -6.09 11.20
CA PHE A 283 4.38 -7.40 11.82
C PHE A 283 5.65 -8.24 11.80
N SER A 284 6.39 -8.27 10.68
CA SER A 284 7.63 -9.04 10.59
C SER A 284 8.74 -8.60 11.55
N ARG A 285 8.61 -7.39 12.12
CA ARG A 285 9.61 -6.78 13.04
C ARG A 285 9.22 -6.84 14.50
N ILE A 286 7.93 -7.00 14.81
CA ILE A 286 7.44 -7.01 16.20
C ILE A 286 7.14 -8.41 16.72
N THR A 287 7.10 -9.44 15.88
CA THR A 287 7.02 -10.84 16.30
C THR A 287 8.29 -11.29 17.01
N SER A 288 8.19 -12.37 17.77
CA SER A 288 9.32 -13.02 18.43
C SER A 288 9.20 -14.54 18.24
N PRO A 289 10.05 -15.11 17.37
CA PRO A 289 11.16 -14.50 16.61
C PRO A 289 10.72 -13.51 15.54
N GLN A 290 11.60 -12.57 15.16
CA GLN A 290 11.34 -11.66 14.02
C GLN A 290 11.33 -12.45 12.70
N LEU A 291 10.36 -12.15 11.82
CA LEU A 291 10.18 -12.89 10.56
C LEU A 291 11.25 -12.53 9.50
N THR A 292 11.91 -13.54 8.96
CA THR A 292 12.60 -13.47 7.67
C THR A 292 11.55 -13.25 6.58
N THR A 293 11.69 -12.23 5.73
CA THR A 293 10.64 -11.81 4.81
C THR A 293 11.20 -11.27 3.50
N MET A 294 10.44 -11.42 2.41
CA MET A 294 10.71 -10.74 1.13
C MET A 294 10.13 -9.32 1.19
N ASP A 295 11.00 -8.32 1.19
CA ASP A 295 10.61 -6.92 1.07
C ASP A 295 10.21 -6.63 -0.40
N VAL A 296 8.96 -6.35 -0.62
CA VAL A 296 8.39 -6.05 -1.93
C VAL A 296 8.32 -4.55 -2.22
N ASN A 297 8.91 -3.72 -1.37
CA ASN A 297 8.96 -2.26 -1.48
C ASN A 297 7.57 -1.61 -1.69
N PRO A 298 6.60 -1.81 -0.77
CA PRO A 298 5.23 -1.36 -0.98
C PRO A 298 5.11 0.17 -1.13
N TYR A 299 5.93 0.93 -0.44
CA TYR A 299 5.99 2.38 -0.60
C TYR A 299 6.36 2.78 -2.04
N GLN A 300 7.35 2.12 -2.66
CA GLN A 300 7.75 2.39 -4.04
C GLN A 300 6.67 1.98 -5.04
N LEU A 301 5.97 0.84 -4.78
CA LEU A 301 4.80 0.45 -5.59
C LEU A 301 3.76 1.59 -5.62
N GLY A 302 3.50 2.22 -4.47
CA GLY A 302 2.58 3.35 -4.36
C GLY A 302 3.05 4.60 -5.11
N MET A 303 4.33 4.95 -4.98
CA MET A 303 4.94 6.08 -5.70
C MET A 303 4.81 5.90 -7.22
N GLU A 304 5.15 4.72 -7.74
CA GLU A 304 5.06 4.42 -9.17
C GLU A 304 3.61 4.40 -9.66
N ALA A 305 2.68 3.84 -8.88
CA ALA A 305 1.26 3.84 -9.23
C ALA A 305 0.72 5.27 -9.38
N ALA A 306 0.99 6.15 -8.42
CA ALA A 306 0.60 7.55 -8.50
C ALA A 306 1.28 8.28 -9.67
N SER A 307 2.57 8.02 -9.88
CA SER A 307 3.33 8.60 -11.00
C SER A 307 2.71 8.25 -12.34
N GLN A 308 2.41 6.97 -12.57
CA GLN A 308 1.80 6.53 -13.83
C GLN A 308 0.37 7.07 -14.00
N THR A 309 -0.43 7.10 -12.94
CA THR A 309 -1.77 7.67 -12.98
C THR A 309 -1.73 9.14 -13.39
N ILE A 310 -0.88 9.94 -12.73
CA ILE A 310 -0.76 11.38 -13.01
C ILE A 310 -0.22 11.61 -14.42
N ASN A 311 0.81 10.85 -14.83
CA ASN A 311 1.36 10.99 -16.19
C ASN A 311 0.30 10.76 -17.28
N HIS A 312 -0.60 9.79 -17.09
CA HIS A 312 -1.68 9.50 -18.05
C HIS A 312 -2.85 10.49 -17.95
N ILE A 313 -3.11 11.09 -16.78
CA ILE A 313 -4.06 12.22 -16.65
C ILE A 313 -3.55 13.43 -17.43
N GLU A 314 -2.26 13.71 -17.34
CA GLU A 314 -1.64 14.88 -18.02
C GLU A 314 -1.40 14.62 -19.52
N ASN A 315 -1.18 13.37 -19.91
CA ASN A 315 -0.88 12.94 -21.27
C ASN A 315 -1.72 11.70 -21.68
N PRO A 316 -3.00 11.88 -22.04
CA PRO A 316 -3.94 10.77 -22.27
C PRO A 316 -3.56 9.83 -23.42
N ASN A 317 -2.64 10.22 -24.29
CA ASN A 317 -2.19 9.43 -25.45
C ASN A 317 -1.00 8.51 -25.16
N LEU A 318 -0.52 8.44 -23.90
CA LEU A 318 0.53 7.51 -23.52
C LEU A 318 0.07 6.06 -23.65
N LEU A 319 0.98 5.19 -24.06
CA LEU A 319 0.74 3.75 -24.06
C LEU A 319 0.76 3.19 -22.65
N ALA A 320 -0.03 2.15 -22.42
CA ALA A 320 -0.02 1.43 -21.15
C ALA A 320 1.39 0.91 -20.83
N THR A 321 1.86 1.18 -19.60
CA THR A 321 3.18 0.79 -19.09
C THR A 321 3.06 -0.32 -18.06
N LYS A 322 4.12 -1.12 -17.97
CA LYS A 322 4.27 -2.18 -16.99
C LYS A 322 5.55 -1.93 -16.21
N ILE A 323 5.45 -1.70 -14.92
CA ILE A 323 6.61 -1.43 -14.07
C ILE A 323 6.77 -2.56 -13.08
N ILE A 324 7.97 -3.13 -13.01
CA ILE A 324 8.34 -4.14 -12.03
C ILE A 324 9.26 -3.49 -11.01
N VAL A 325 8.79 -3.40 -9.77
CA VAL A 325 9.57 -2.91 -8.63
C VAL A 325 10.38 -4.06 -8.05
N PRO A 326 11.69 -3.89 -7.84
CA PRO A 326 12.53 -4.94 -7.27
C PRO A 326 12.07 -5.36 -5.86
N HIS A 327 12.27 -6.63 -5.53
CA HIS A 327 12.13 -7.18 -4.19
C HIS A 327 13.50 -7.55 -3.61
N ARG A 328 13.52 -7.87 -2.32
CA ARG A 328 14.75 -8.22 -1.61
C ARG A 328 14.45 -9.10 -0.40
N LEU A 329 15.21 -10.19 -0.19
CA LEU A 329 15.14 -10.97 1.03
C LEU A 329 15.76 -10.18 2.21
N ILE A 330 15.07 -10.19 3.34
CA ILE A 330 15.51 -9.63 4.62
C ILE A 330 15.60 -10.76 5.64
N PRO A 331 16.79 -11.37 5.82
CA PRO A 331 16.97 -12.41 6.83
C PRO A 331 16.80 -11.85 8.24
N ARG A 332 16.11 -12.62 9.10
CA ARG A 332 15.93 -12.37 10.53
C ARG A 332 16.00 -13.67 11.33
N GLU A 333 15.16 -13.82 12.36
CA GLU A 333 15.27 -14.87 13.38
C GLU A 333 14.39 -16.10 13.13
N SER A 334 13.42 -16.02 12.20
CA SER A 334 12.43 -17.07 11.97
C SER A 334 12.93 -18.25 11.13
N CYS A 335 14.22 -18.29 10.79
CA CYS A 335 14.83 -19.37 10.01
C CYS A 335 16.12 -19.87 10.65
N CYS A 336 16.30 -21.20 10.68
CA CYS A 336 17.54 -21.88 11.04
C CYS A 336 17.66 -23.17 10.24
N PRO A 337 18.85 -23.81 10.17
CA PRO A 337 18.97 -25.15 9.55
C PRO A 337 17.98 -26.14 10.15
N PRO A 338 17.51 -27.13 9.36
CA PRO A 338 16.57 -28.15 9.87
C PRO A 338 17.23 -28.95 11.02
N PRO A 339 16.43 -29.51 11.95
CA PRO A 339 16.95 -30.40 12.97
C PRO A 339 17.71 -31.58 12.34
N GLU A 340 18.81 -31.97 12.97
CA GLU A 340 19.54 -33.18 12.56
C GLU A 340 18.62 -34.39 12.77
N VAL A 341 18.44 -35.21 11.73
CA VAL A 341 17.61 -36.44 11.75
C VAL A 341 18.40 -37.60 12.33
#